data_e0e0dcedaaf45ec3fa810053e2fab4d3
#
_entry.id   e0e0dcedaaf45ec3fa810053e2fab4d3
#
_cell.length_a   1.000
_cell.length_b   1.000
_cell.length_c   1.000
_cell.angle_alpha   90.00
_cell.angle_beta   90.00
_cell.angle_gamma   90.00
#
_symmetry.space_group_name_H-M   'P 1'
#
loop_
_entity.id
_entity.type
_entity.pdbx_description
1 polymer ?
#
loop_
_entity_poly.entity_id
_entity_poly.type
_entity_poly.pdbx_seq_one_letter_code
_entity_poly.pdbx_strand_id
1 'polypeptide(L)'
;MTAHANTTLGRTGREEASRRTELNAQRRLYRTFLVIGDAFVLLFAFTLAFWLRFTVGLAVSTDSVPNPQEYLILSVLLIPIWLVIFAAFGLYNFNTLLGNITEYGQVFNAVTWGMMAVIVYGFLNPEFVIARGWLIFSWVLSGFFISLFRLVMRRIAYRARRYGYFVTPTLIVGTNKEAIALADQLRNSAGSGMEITGFVSVQGVGNYGPGDQVHGIKVLGSIDDLSEILREHHIEEVVIATTALHDDRLVEVSQELNSQHDDVRMRLSSGLYEVFTTGMDVTTRNSVPLMSLKRLRLSRIETLLKTALDYTLILLALPVLLPIFAVIALLVKLDSPGPVFHRRRVMGMSGRAFDAFKFRTMYVNGNAILEQHPKLKMELAKNHKLKHDPRITRVGALLRRTSLDELPQLLNVLLGQMSLVGPRMISPSEHDLYGRMKFNLLTVKPGLTGMWQVSGRSDLSYEERVRLDMVYIRNYSIWTDIQILFFQTIPAVTKGRGAY
;
A
#
# COMPACT_ATOMS: atom_id res chain seq x y z
N MET A 1 -34.48 -32.97 28.81
CA MET A 1 -33.68 -32.48 27.69
C MET A 1 -33.25 -31.01 27.80
N THR A 2 -33.60 -30.30 28.85
CA THR A 2 -33.33 -28.83 29.04
C THR A 2 -32.07 -28.52 29.83
N ALA A 3 -31.44 -29.50 30.53
CA ALA A 3 -30.24 -29.24 31.36
C ALA A 3 -28.92 -29.28 30.59
N HIS A 4 -28.84 -29.94 29.43
CA HIS A 4 -27.61 -29.97 28.62
C HIS A 4 -27.41 -28.77 27.72
N ALA A 5 -28.47 -28.05 27.35
CA ALA A 5 -28.39 -26.84 26.53
C ALA A 5 -27.83 -25.62 27.31
N ASN A 6 -28.16 -25.53 28.62
CA ASN A 6 -27.67 -24.41 29.46
C ASN A 6 -26.18 -24.51 29.85
N THR A 7 -25.59 -25.71 29.84
CA THR A 7 -24.17 -25.90 30.16
C THR A 7 -23.23 -25.63 28.98
N THR A 8 -23.69 -25.81 27.77
CA THR A 8 -22.93 -25.46 26.54
C THR A 8 -22.94 -23.96 26.27
N LEU A 9 -24.03 -23.29 26.48
CA LEU A 9 -24.16 -21.82 26.38
C LEU A 9 -23.28 -21.07 27.40
N GLY A 10 -23.16 -21.62 28.62
CA GLY A 10 -22.29 -21.02 29.66
C GLY A 10 -20.80 -21.21 29.42
N ARG A 11 -20.37 -22.25 28.67
CA ARG A 11 -18.97 -22.49 28.33
C ARG A 11 -18.51 -21.63 27.14
N THR A 12 -19.32 -21.54 26.10
CA THR A 12 -19.05 -20.66 24.95
C THR A 12 -18.94 -19.19 25.37
N GLY A 13 -19.87 -18.68 26.17
CA GLY A 13 -19.82 -17.30 26.66
C GLY A 13 -18.62 -16.95 27.55
N ARG A 14 -18.03 -17.93 28.27
CA ARG A 14 -16.80 -17.73 29.06
C ARG A 14 -15.54 -17.74 28.20
N GLU A 15 -15.44 -18.62 27.23
CA GLU A 15 -14.29 -18.69 26.31
C GLU A 15 -14.20 -17.44 25.43
N GLU A 16 -15.32 -16.89 25.06
CA GLU A 16 -15.42 -15.74 24.15
C GLU A 16 -15.29 -14.38 24.87
N ALA A 17 -15.79 -14.25 26.10
CA ALA A 17 -15.45 -13.11 26.97
C ALA A 17 -13.93 -13.08 27.28
N SER A 18 -13.30 -14.24 27.36
CA SER A 18 -11.83 -14.39 27.44
C SER A 18 -11.16 -13.83 26.20
N ARG A 19 -11.65 -14.12 24.98
CA ARG A 19 -11.07 -13.67 23.71
C ARG A 19 -11.09 -12.12 23.56
N ARG A 20 -12.19 -11.48 23.96
CA ARG A 20 -12.29 -10.00 23.96
C ARG A 20 -11.33 -9.36 24.96
N THR A 21 -11.21 -9.96 26.14
CA THR A 21 -10.25 -9.52 27.16
C THR A 21 -8.82 -9.67 26.65
N GLU A 22 -8.52 -10.77 25.97
CA GLU A 22 -7.23 -11.02 25.33
C GLU A 22 -6.91 -10.03 24.22
N LEU A 23 -7.86 -9.71 23.33
CA LEU A 23 -7.67 -8.72 22.28
C LEU A 23 -7.38 -7.33 22.85
N ASN A 24 -8.13 -6.93 23.89
CA ASN A 24 -7.88 -5.66 24.55
C ASN A 24 -6.53 -5.65 25.30
N ALA A 25 -6.12 -6.76 25.89
CA ALA A 25 -4.80 -6.91 26.49
C ALA A 25 -3.68 -6.83 25.44
N GLN A 26 -3.84 -7.49 24.28
CA GLN A 26 -2.90 -7.41 23.16
C GLN A 26 -2.77 -5.97 22.65
N ARG A 27 -3.89 -5.27 22.47
CA ARG A 27 -3.92 -3.85 22.03
C ARG A 27 -3.24 -2.92 23.04
N ARG A 28 -3.47 -3.15 24.36
CA ARG A 28 -2.80 -2.40 25.44
C ARG A 28 -1.30 -2.68 25.45
N LEU A 29 -0.90 -3.93 25.38
CA LEU A 29 0.49 -4.34 25.37
C LEU A 29 1.23 -3.71 24.17
N TYR A 30 0.67 -3.80 22.97
CA TYR A 30 1.24 -3.19 21.78
C TYR A 30 1.40 -1.67 21.92
N ARG A 31 0.38 -0.97 22.48
CA ARG A 31 0.44 0.46 22.76
C ARG A 31 1.56 0.79 23.75
N THR A 32 1.68 0.02 24.81
CA THR A 32 2.74 0.20 25.83
C THR A 32 4.13 0.04 25.19
N PHE A 33 4.32 -1.01 24.37
CA PHE A 33 5.56 -1.20 23.62
C PHE A 33 5.88 -0.03 22.69
N LEU A 34 4.87 0.55 22.05
CA LEU A 34 5.07 1.73 21.20
C LEU A 34 5.52 2.94 22.00
N VAL A 35 4.86 3.23 23.13
CA VAL A 35 5.21 4.38 23.98
C VAL A 35 6.63 4.23 24.53
N ILE A 36 6.96 3.06 25.05
CA ILE A 36 8.32 2.79 25.59
C ILE A 36 9.35 2.86 24.45
N GLY A 37 9.07 2.24 23.31
CA GLY A 37 9.96 2.27 22.16
C GLY A 37 10.19 3.67 21.60
N ASP A 38 9.13 4.48 21.49
CA ASP A 38 9.25 5.88 21.07
C ASP A 38 10.14 6.68 22.05
N ALA A 39 10.02 6.46 23.37
CA ALA A 39 10.88 7.10 24.35
C ALA A 39 12.37 6.73 24.15
N PHE A 40 12.67 5.45 23.95
CA PHE A 40 14.04 4.99 23.65
C PHE A 40 14.57 5.55 22.33
N VAL A 41 13.75 5.55 21.30
CA VAL A 41 14.12 6.07 19.98
C VAL A 41 14.38 7.58 20.03
N LEU A 42 13.57 8.35 20.76
CA LEU A 42 13.80 9.78 20.97
C LEU A 42 15.09 10.03 21.73
N LEU A 43 15.33 9.29 22.82
CA LEU A 43 16.57 9.41 23.58
C LEU A 43 17.80 9.12 22.70
N PHE A 44 17.74 8.05 21.92
CA PHE A 44 18.78 7.70 20.96
C PHE A 44 19.00 8.82 19.91
N ALA A 45 17.92 9.35 19.34
CA ALA A 45 18.00 10.39 18.32
C ALA A 45 18.62 11.69 18.88
N PHE A 46 18.23 12.09 20.09
CA PHE A 46 18.78 13.29 20.75
C PHE A 46 20.25 13.12 21.13
N THR A 47 20.61 11.93 21.63
CA THR A 47 22.01 11.61 21.97
C THR A 47 22.87 11.53 20.72
N LEU A 48 22.38 10.93 19.65
CA LEU A 48 23.07 10.87 18.36
C LEU A 48 23.23 12.26 17.76
N ALA A 49 22.21 13.12 17.88
CA ALA A 49 22.27 14.51 17.44
C ALA A 49 23.36 15.29 18.19
N PHE A 50 23.47 15.05 19.50
CA PHE A 50 24.55 15.62 20.32
C PHE A 50 25.92 15.15 19.82
N TRP A 51 26.10 13.86 19.65
CA TRP A 51 27.35 13.26 19.20
C TRP A 51 27.77 13.79 17.81
N LEU A 52 26.86 13.83 16.85
CA LEU A 52 27.10 14.36 15.50
C LEU A 52 27.48 15.83 15.53
N ARG A 53 26.84 16.62 16.39
CA ARG A 53 27.07 18.06 16.46
C ARG A 53 28.36 18.42 17.17
N PHE A 54 28.65 17.80 18.32
CA PHE A 54 29.72 18.25 19.22
C PHE A 54 30.96 17.36 19.18
N THR A 55 30.82 16.07 18.90
CA THR A 55 31.96 15.12 18.84
C THR A 55 32.52 15.01 17.42
N VAL A 56 31.62 14.85 16.43
CA VAL A 56 32.04 14.75 15.02
C VAL A 56 32.27 16.15 14.42
N GLY A 57 31.70 17.20 15.02
CA GLY A 57 31.89 18.58 14.56
C GLY A 57 31.16 18.91 13.25
N LEU A 58 30.11 18.22 12.92
CA LEU A 58 29.30 18.51 11.73
C LEU A 58 28.54 19.84 11.91
N ALA A 59 28.68 20.72 10.93
CA ALA A 59 28.04 22.04 10.83
C ALA A 59 28.43 23.08 11.92
N VAL A 60 29.49 23.84 11.65
CA VAL A 60 29.98 25.04 12.32
C VAL A 60 30.94 24.78 13.49
N SER A 61 32.12 25.48 13.46
CA SER A 61 33.05 25.53 14.56
C SER A 61 32.40 26.13 15.81
N THR A 62 32.57 25.49 16.94
CA THR A 62 32.15 26.02 18.24
C THR A 62 33.36 26.24 19.10
N ASP A 63 33.49 27.45 19.62
CA ASP A 63 34.57 27.80 20.55
C ASP A 63 34.38 27.15 21.92
N SER A 64 33.25 26.56 22.21
CA SER A 64 32.95 25.82 23.44
C SER A 64 32.10 24.57 23.18
N VAL A 65 32.55 23.45 23.74
CA VAL A 65 31.74 22.21 23.80
C VAL A 65 30.87 22.30 25.05
N PRO A 66 29.51 22.29 24.90
CA PRO A 66 28.64 22.34 26.08
C PRO A 66 28.77 21.06 26.90
N ASN A 67 28.38 21.12 28.17
CA ASN A 67 28.42 20.01 29.07
C ASN A 67 27.44 18.89 28.57
N PRO A 68 27.91 17.66 28.28
CA PRO A 68 27.06 16.57 27.81
C PRO A 68 25.94 16.23 28.77
N GLN A 69 26.14 16.45 30.07
CA GLN A 69 25.13 16.15 31.10
C GLN A 69 23.90 17.08 30.97
N GLU A 70 24.09 18.35 30.60
CA GLU A 70 22.97 19.30 30.41
C GLU A 70 22.08 18.88 29.24
N TYR A 71 22.67 18.45 28.13
CA TYR A 71 21.91 17.97 26.97
C TYR A 71 21.25 16.62 27.22
N LEU A 72 21.86 15.74 28.05
CA LEU A 72 21.23 14.49 28.47
C LEU A 72 20.01 14.78 29.36
N ILE A 73 20.14 15.66 30.35
CA ILE A 73 19.04 16.07 31.22
C ILE A 73 17.91 16.70 30.37
N LEU A 74 18.26 17.63 29.49
CA LEU A 74 17.31 18.25 28.57
C LEU A 74 16.59 17.19 27.72
N SER A 75 17.31 16.25 27.14
CA SER A 75 16.73 15.15 26.33
C SER A 75 15.75 14.34 27.16
N VAL A 76 16.07 13.96 28.37
CA VAL A 76 15.19 13.21 29.26
C VAL A 76 13.93 14.00 29.62
N LEU A 77 14.06 15.32 29.88
CA LEU A 77 12.93 16.20 30.17
C LEU A 77 12.01 16.42 28.95
N LEU A 78 12.56 16.43 27.75
CA LEU A 78 11.79 16.61 26.52
C LEU A 78 10.98 15.35 26.12
N ILE A 79 11.44 14.13 26.47
CA ILE A 79 10.77 12.89 26.08
C ILE A 79 9.29 12.85 26.52
N PRO A 80 8.91 13.10 27.78
CA PRO A 80 7.51 13.12 28.20
C PRO A 80 6.66 14.11 27.37
N ILE A 81 7.21 15.27 27.05
CA ILE A 81 6.53 16.30 26.26
C ILE A 81 6.26 15.74 24.84
N TRP A 82 7.25 15.11 24.21
CA TRP A 82 7.06 14.47 22.91
C TRP A 82 6.03 13.35 22.93
N LEU A 83 6.02 12.51 23.98
CA LEU A 83 5.04 11.44 24.12
C LEU A 83 3.61 12.01 24.25
N VAL A 84 3.43 13.12 24.96
CA VAL A 84 2.14 13.82 25.05
C VAL A 84 1.74 14.39 23.69
N ILE A 85 2.67 15.02 22.96
CA ILE A 85 2.42 15.51 21.61
C ILE A 85 2.03 14.35 20.69
N PHE A 86 2.75 13.22 20.74
CA PHE A 86 2.43 12.01 19.96
C PHE A 86 1.03 11.47 20.28
N ALA A 87 0.63 11.49 21.56
CA ALA A 87 -0.72 11.13 21.96
C ALA A 87 -1.77 12.09 21.41
N ALA A 88 -1.52 13.40 21.47
CA ALA A 88 -2.41 14.44 20.94
C ALA A 88 -2.60 14.33 19.41
N PHE A 89 -1.54 13.95 18.67
CA PHE A 89 -1.62 13.68 17.24
C PHE A 89 -2.21 12.30 16.90
N GLY A 90 -2.70 11.53 17.90
CA GLY A 90 -3.37 10.25 17.70
C GLY A 90 -2.43 9.10 17.34
N LEU A 91 -1.11 9.25 17.52
CA LEU A 91 -0.11 8.24 17.22
C LEU A 91 -0.20 6.96 18.08
N TYR A 92 -1.03 6.96 19.13
CA TYR A 92 -1.31 5.80 19.97
C TYR A 92 -2.75 5.30 19.84
N ASN A 93 -3.51 5.82 18.88
CA ASN A 93 -4.86 5.34 18.60
C ASN A 93 -4.80 4.09 17.73
N PHE A 94 -5.31 2.97 18.24
CA PHE A 94 -5.23 1.68 17.55
C PHE A 94 -5.96 1.67 16.20
N ASN A 95 -6.96 2.52 16.02
CA ASN A 95 -7.71 2.64 14.76
C ASN A 95 -6.87 3.24 13.62
N THR A 96 -5.83 4.02 13.94
CA THR A 96 -4.91 4.65 12.98
C THR A 96 -3.56 3.93 12.88
N LEU A 97 -3.15 3.23 13.95
CA LEU A 97 -1.84 2.61 14.12
C LEU A 97 -1.44 1.56 13.08
N LEU A 98 -2.38 0.81 12.56
CA LEU A 98 -2.12 -0.24 11.57
C LEU A 98 -2.71 0.13 10.19
N GLY A 99 -3.04 1.39 10.02
CA GLY A 99 -3.59 1.97 8.81
C GLY A 99 -2.51 2.43 7.81
N ASN A 100 -2.80 3.46 7.07
CA ASN A 100 -2.11 3.96 5.90
C ASN A 100 -0.87 4.84 6.20
N ILE A 101 -0.31 5.37 5.11
CA ILE A 101 0.74 6.41 5.01
C ILE A 101 0.48 7.64 5.91
N THR A 102 -0.75 7.88 6.31
CA THR A 102 -1.15 8.97 7.23
C THR A 102 -0.39 8.96 8.55
N GLU A 103 0.02 7.79 9.07
CA GLU A 103 0.80 7.67 10.30
C GLU A 103 2.15 8.41 10.19
N TYR A 104 2.84 8.33 9.05
CA TYR A 104 4.11 9.02 8.85
C TYR A 104 3.94 10.55 8.75
N GLY A 105 2.83 11.01 8.17
CA GLY A 105 2.47 12.43 8.17
C GLY A 105 2.21 12.94 9.60
N GLN A 106 1.53 12.14 10.42
CA GLN A 106 1.32 12.46 11.84
C GLN A 106 2.63 12.48 12.63
N VAL A 107 3.56 11.54 12.39
CA VAL A 107 4.90 11.54 12.99
C VAL A 107 5.66 12.81 12.62
N PHE A 108 5.69 13.15 11.32
CA PHE A 108 6.36 14.37 10.86
C PHE A 108 5.79 15.63 11.52
N ASN A 109 4.47 15.77 11.55
CA ASN A 109 3.81 16.90 12.19
C ASN A 109 4.11 16.94 13.69
N ALA A 110 3.98 15.82 14.40
CA ALA A 110 4.19 15.75 15.83
C ALA A 110 5.65 16.10 16.22
N VAL A 111 6.63 15.56 15.49
CA VAL A 111 8.06 15.89 15.70
C VAL A 111 8.32 17.36 15.39
N THR A 112 7.71 17.91 14.34
CA THR A 112 7.88 19.33 13.96
C THR A 112 7.25 20.25 15.00
N TRP A 113 6.05 19.98 15.48
CA TRP A 113 5.41 20.76 16.54
C TRP A 113 6.17 20.70 17.86
N GLY A 114 6.70 19.51 18.22
CA GLY A 114 7.57 19.38 19.39
C GLY A 114 8.83 20.24 19.28
N MET A 115 9.48 20.23 18.12
CA MET A 115 10.67 21.02 17.88
C MET A 115 10.36 22.54 17.86
N MET A 116 9.23 22.92 17.27
CA MET A 116 8.77 24.30 17.27
C MET A 116 8.52 24.80 18.70
N ALA A 117 7.95 23.98 19.58
CA ALA A 117 7.76 24.34 21.00
C ALA A 117 9.10 24.64 21.71
N VAL A 118 10.13 23.84 21.44
CA VAL A 118 11.48 24.08 21.99
C VAL A 118 12.08 25.38 21.46
N ILE A 119 11.93 25.66 20.18
CA ILE A 119 12.43 26.90 19.56
C ILE A 119 11.71 28.12 20.14
N VAL A 120 10.39 28.07 20.27
CA VAL A 120 9.60 29.16 20.86
C VAL A 120 9.98 29.38 22.32
N TYR A 121 10.15 28.30 23.09
CA TYR A 121 10.59 28.40 24.49
C TYR A 121 11.97 29.06 24.59
N GLY A 122 12.94 28.65 23.76
CA GLY A 122 14.28 29.25 23.71
C GLY A 122 14.26 30.72 23.27
N PHE A 123 13.33 31.09 22.37
CA PHE A 123 13.14 32.49 21.97
C PHE A 123 12.59 33.37 23.09
N LEU A 124 11.65 32.83 23.89
CA LEU A 124 11.04 33.55 25.04
C LEU A 124 11.98 33.62 26.25
N ASN A 125 12.96 32.71 26.33
CA ASN A 125 13.87 32.59 27.46
C ASN A 125 15.33 32.77 26.98
N PRO A 126 15.90 33.97 26.94
CA PRO A 126 17.25 34.26 26.41
C PRO A 126 18.37 33.51 27.14
N GLU A 127 18.16 33.12 28.40
CA GLU A 127 19.13 32.31 29.16
C GLU A 127 19.17 30.84 28.69
N PHE A 128 18.14 30.38 27.98
CA PHE A 128 18.04 29.02 27.47
C PHE A 128 18.64 28.92 26.07
N VAL A 129 19.97 28.84 25.99
CA VAL A 129 20.67 28.77 24.71
C VAL A 129 20.90 27.33 24.29
N ILE A 130 20.23 26.90 23.23
CA ILE A 130 20.43 25.58 22.61
C ILE A 130 21.15 25.75 21.25
N ALA A 131 22.11 24.87 20.98
CA ALA A 131 22.82 24.86 19.70
C ALA A 131 21.85 24.56 18.53
N ARG A 132 21.75 25.49 17.58
CA ARG A 132 20.87 25.37 16.38
C ARG A 132 21.12 24.08 15.60
N GLY A 133 22.39 23.66 15.47
CA GLY A 133 22.74 22.40 14.80
C GLY A 133 22.18 21.18 15.51
N TRP A 134 22.18 21.17 16.86
CA TRP A 134 21.58 20.09 17.62
C TRP A 134 20.05 20.01 17.40
N LEU A 135 19.36 21.14 17.33
CA LEU A 135 17.92 21.18 17.03
C LEU A 135 17.60 20.58 15.66
N ILE A 136 18.37 20.95 14.63
CA ILE A 136 18.19 20.44 13.27
C ILE A 136 18.44 18.92 13.22
N PHE A 137 19.55 18.45 13.78
CA PHE A 137 19.84 17.03 13.81
C PHE A 137 18.82 16.26 14.63
N SER A 138 18.39 16.77 15.79
CA SER A 138 17.36 16.17 16.62
C SER A 138 16.04 16.06 15.88
N TRP A 139 15.62 17.09 15.14
CA TRP A 139 14.41 17.07 14.32
C TRP A 139 14.48 16.00 13.22
N VAL A 140 15.54 15.98 12.42
CA VAL A 140 15.70 15.05 11.30
C VAL A 140 15.81 13.60 11.80
N LEU A 141 16.66 13.37 12.82
CA LEU A 141 16.92 12.04 13.35
C LEU A 141 15.69 11.48 14.08
N SER A 142 14.97 12.28 14.86
CA SER A 142 13.72 11.86 15.51
C SER A 142 12.68 11.48 14.46
N GLY A 143 12.47 12.31 13.45
CA GLY A 143 11.54 12.00 12.35
C GLY A 143 11.89 10.71 11.63
N PHE A 144 13.17 10.52 11.33
CA PHE A 144 13.67 9.32 10.65
C PHE A 144 13.54 8.05 11.51
N PHE A 145 14.09 8.07 12.73
CA PHE A 145 14.12 6.87 13.57
C PHE A 145 12.74 6.48 14.11
N ILE A 146 11.88 7.44 14.46
CA ILE A 146 10.49 7.15 14.82
C ILE A 146 9.75 6.52 13.63
N SER A 147 9.90 7.07 12.43
CA SER A 147 9.28 6.49 11.23
C SER A 147 9.78 5.08 10.95
N LEU A 148 11.08 4.84 11.08
CA LEU A 148 11.69 3.51 10.92
C LEU A 148 11.18 2.52 11.99
N PHE A 149 11.12 2.93 13.25
CA PHE A 149 10.59 2.13 14.35
C PHE A 149 9.12 1.76 14.11
N ARG A 150 8.28 2.73 13.69
CA ARG A 150 6.88 2.48 13.32
C ARG A 150 6.76 1.49 12.16
N LEU A 151 7.64 1.60 11.16
CA LEU A 151 7.67 0.64 10.06
C LEU A 151 7.96 -0.79 10.54
N VAL A 152 8.95 -0.95 11.43
CA VAL A 152 9.31 -2.26 12.00
C VAL A 152 8.15 -2.82 12.82
N MET A 153 7.59 -2.02 13.74
CA MET A 153 6.47 -2.43 14.59
C MET A 153 5.24 -2.82 13.78
N ARG A 154 4.93 -2.09 12.72
CA ARG A 154 3.86 -2.44 11.79
C ARG A 154 4.12 -3.76 11.05
N ARG A 155 5.36 -4.02 10.63
CA ARG A 155 5.74 -5.31 10.02
C ARG A 155 5.55 -6.48 10.98
N ILE A 156 5.91 -6.28 12.25
CA ILE A 156 5.69 -7.28 13.31
C ILE A 156 4.19 -7.52 13.49
N ALA A 157 3.38 -6.46 13.62
CA ALA A 157 1.94 -6.57 13.76
C ALA A 157 1.28 -7.27 12.56
N TYR A 158 1.69 -6.98 11.31
CA TYR A 158 1.17 -7.65 10.12
C TYR A 158 1.57 -9.13 10.06
N ARG A 159 2.73 -9.50 10.59
CA ARG A 159 3.09 -10.92 10.75
C ARG A 159 2.25 -11.59 11.82
N ALA A 160 2.05 -10.93 12.95
CA ALA A 160 1.21 -11.45 14.04
C ALA A 160 -0.25 -11.67 13.62
N ARG A 161 -0.80 -10.81 12.73
CA ARG A 161 -2.15 -11.00 12.16
C ARG A 161 -2.32 -12.34 11.43
N ARG A 162 -1.28 -12.87 10.80
CA ARG A 162 -1.32 -14.19 10.16
C ARG A 162 -1.51 -15.34 11.16
N TYR A 163 -1.21 -15.10 12.43
CA TYR A 163 -1.40 -16.03 13.53
C TYR A 163 -2.63 -15.71 14.38
N GLY A 164 -3.53 -14.83 13.88
CA GLY A 164 -4.78 -14.49 14.58
C GLY A 164 -4.66 -13.39 15.64
N TYR A 165 -3.49 -12.74 15.79
CA TYR A 165 -3.34 -11.60 16.69
C TYR A 165 -3.79 -10.30 16.04
N PHE A 166 -4.34 -9.37 16.83
CA PHE A 166 -4.76 -8.04 16.36
C PHE A 166 -5.80 -8.08 15.21
N VAL A 167 -6.63 -9.11 15.17
CA VAL A 167 -7.74 -9.20 14.21
C VAL A 167 -9.06 -8.94 14.91
N THR A 168 -9.94 -8.19 14.23
CA THR A 168 -11.25 -7.79 14.75
C THR A 168 -12.31 -8.71 14.15
N PRO A 169 -13.11 -9.43 14.96
CA PRO A 169 -14.24 -10.21 14.47
C PRO A 169 -15.24 -9.30 13.76
N THR A 170 -15.49 -9.57 12.49
CA THR A 170 -16.28 -8.71 11.59
C THR A 170 -17.40 -9.50 10.96
N LEU A 171 -18.61 -8.94 11.00
CA LEU A 171 -19.81 -9.47 10.36
C LEU A 171 -20.14 -8.65 9.11
N ILE A 172 -20.55 -9.32 8.04
CA ILE A 172 -20.97 -8.64 6.81
C ILE A 172 -22.49 -8.80 6.64
N VAL A 173 -23.19 -7.66 6.55
CA VAL A 173 -24.63 -7.64 6.30
C VAL A 173 -24.90 -7.57 4.81
N GLY A 174 -25.61 -8.60 4.30
CA GLY A 174 -25.91 -8.84 2.90
C GLY A 174 -25.23 -10.10 2.37
N THR A 175 -25.88 -10.73 1.36
CA THR A 175 -25.36 -11.90 0.63
C THR A 175 -25.33 -11.68 -0.88
N ASN A 176 -25.40 -10.40 -1.31
CA ASN A 176 -25.34 -9.99 -2.69
C ASN A 176 -23.88 -9.90 -3.22
N LYS A 177 -23.73 -9.58 -4.49
CA LYS A 177 -22.41 -9.46 -5.13
C LYS A 177 -21.46 -8.48 -4.44
N GLU A 178 -22.01 -7.39 -3.87
CA GLU A 178 -21.22 -6.41 -3.13
C GLU A 178 -20.66 -7.03 -1.83
N ALA A 179 -21.50 -7.66 -1.03
CA ALA A 179 -21.11 -8.30 0.21
C ALA A 179 -20.04 -9.37 0.00
N ILE A 180 -20.18 -10.19 -1.05
CA ILE A 180 -19.21 -11.22 -1.42
C ILE A 180 -17.88 -10.59 -1.83
N ALA A 181 -17.89 -9.57 -2.68
CA ALA A 181 -16.69 -8.88 -3.11
C ALA A 181 -15.96 -8.19 -1.94
N LEU A 182 -16.71 -7.62 -0.98
CA LEU A 182 -16.17 -7.05 0.25
C LEU A 182 -15.46 -8.11 1.10
N ALA A 183 -16.11 -9.27 1.31
CA ALA A 183 -15.53 -10.38 2.06
C ALA A 183 -14.22 -10.85 1.44
N ASP A 184 -14.21 -11.09 0.12
CA ASP A 184 -13.02 -11.52 -0.61
C ASP A 184 -11.89 -10.48 -0.53
N GLN A 185 -12.22 -9.20 -0.64
CA GLN A 185 -11.23 -8.12 -0.56
C GLN A 185 -10.64 -7.97 0.84
N LEU A 186 -11.47 -8.04 1.88
CA LEU A 186 -11.04 -7.91 3.27
C LEU A 186 -10.22 -9.13 3.71
N ARG A 187 -10.63 -10.35 3.33
CA ARG A 187 -9.93 -11.61 3.63
C ARG A 187 -8.54 -11.67 2.98
N ASN A 188 -8.44 -11.24 1.73
CA ASN A 188 -7.18 -11.28 0.97
C ASN A 188 -6.20 -10.16 1.36
N SER A 189 -6.62 -9.21 2.19
CA SER A 189 -5.80 -8.10 2.65
C SER A 189 -5.25 -8.37 4.06
N ALA A 190 -3.99 -8.81 4.15
CA ALA A 190 -3.30 -8.96 5.45
C ALA A 190 -3.27 -7.65 6.27
N GLY A 191 -3.50 -6.51 5.59
CA GLY A 191 -3.56 -5.18 6.21
C GLY A 191 -4.91 -4.83 6.82
N SER A 192 -6.01 -5.52 6.46
CA SER A 192 -7.36 -5.19 6.93
C SER A 192 -7.49 -5.30 8.44
N GLY A 193 -6.90 -6.33 9.05
CA GLY A 193 -7.06 -6.66 10.45
C GLY A 193 -8.49 -7.05 10.82
N MET A 194 -9.31 -7.43 9.83
CA MET A 194 -10.68 -7.92 9.99
C MET A 194 -10.70 -9.41 9.77
N GLU A 195 -11.32 -10.15 10.68
CA GLU A 195 -11.62 -11.57 10.56
C GLU A 195 -13.11 -11.72 10.24
N ILE A 196 -13.43 -12.14 9.01
CA ILE A 196 -14.82 -12.28 8.60
C ILE A 196 -15.39 -13.52 9.28
N THR A 197 -16.24 -13.32 10.28
CA THR A 197 -16.88 -14.37 11.06
C THR A 197 -18.05 -14.99 10.30
N GLY A 198 -18.83 -14.19 9.57
CA GLY A 198 -19.98 -14.65 8.82
C GLY A 198 -20.67 -13.57 8.01
N PHE A 199 -21.69 -14.01 7.31
CA PHE A 199 -22.66 -13.15 6.64
C PHE A 199 -23.99 -13.15 7.38
N VAL A 200 -24.75 -12.08 7.21
CA VAL A 200 -26.17 -11.99 7.59
C VAL A 200 -26.98 -11.78 6.32
N SER A 201 -27.99 -12.63 6.12
CA SER A 201 -28.86 -12.53 4.97
C SER A 201 -29.93 -11.44 5.15
N VAL A 202 -30.30 -10.80 4.05
CA VAL A 202 -31.39 -9.82 3.98
C VAL A 202 -32.46 -10.41 3.08
N GLN A 203 -33.73 -10.39 3.53
CA GLN A 203 -34.83 -10.96 2.76
C GLN A 203 -34.97 -10.29 1.38
N GLY A 204 -35.09 -11.11 0.35
CA GLY A 204 -35.24 -10.64 -1.03
C GLY A 204 -33.97 -10.12 -1.69
N VAL A 205 -32.82 -10.18 -1.02
CA VAL A 205 -31.54 -9.67 -1.54
C VAL A 205 -30.44 -10.74 -1.46
N GLY A 206 -29.91 -11.12 -2.61
CA GLY A 206 -28.87 -12.15 -2.71
C GLY A 206 -29.45 -13.55 -2.92
N ASN A 207 -28.56 -14.55 -3.12
CA ASN A 207 -28.92 -15.93 -3.46
C ASN A 207 -28.71 -16.91 -2.30
N TYR A 208 -28.29 -16.43 -1.13
CA TYR A 208 -27.89 -17.27 0.00
C TYR A 208 -28.68 -16.89 1.25
N GLY A 209 -29.24 -17.93 1.92
CA GLY A 209 -30.02 -17.82 3.16
C GLY A 209 -29.24 -18.30 4.40
N PRO A 210 -29.88 -18.23 5.58
CA PRO A 210 -29.31 -18.74 6.83
C PRO A 210 -28.87 -20.21 6.71
N GLY A 211 -27.66 -20.52 7.15
CA GLY A 211 -27.08 -21.87 7.08
C GLY A 211 -26.28 -22.17 5.82
N ASP A 212 -26.43 -21.38 4.76
CA ASP A 212 -25.62 -21.52 3.54
C ASP A 212 -24.16 -21.11 3.73
N GLN A 213 -23.32 -21.49 2.77
CA GLN A 213 -21.91 -21.06 2.73
C GLN A 213 -21.63 -20.29 1.45
N VAL A 214 -20.95 -19.16 1.60
CA VAL A 214 -20.49 -18.29 0.52
C VAL A 214 -18.97 -18.20 0.55
N HIS A 215 -18.28 -18.73 -0.44
CA HIS A 215 -16.81 -18.79 -0.50
C HIS A 215 -16.17 -19.38 0.78
N GLY A 216 -16.84 -20.35 1.41
CA GLY A 216 -16.37 -21.00 2.64
C GLY A 216 -16.65 -20.22 3.93
N ILE A 217 -17.43 -19.15 3.88
CA ILE A 217 -17.91 -18.37 5.02
C ILE A 217 -19.39 -18.65 5.23
N LYS A 218 -19.81 -18.92 6.46
CA LYS A 218 -21.21 -19.24 6.79
C LYS A 218 -22.11 -18.01 6.78
N VAL A 219 -23.37 -18.18 6.37
CA VAL A 219 -24.48 -17.25 6.63
C VAL A 219 -25.05 -17.61 7.98
N LEU A 220 -24.82 -16.77 8.99
CA LEU A 220 -25.12 -17.06 10.40
C LEU A 220 -26.63 -16.95 10.73
N GLY A 221 -27.34 -16.08 10.02
CA GLY A 221 -28.77 -15.86 10.23
C GLY A 221 -29.34 -14.79 9.32
N SER A 222 -30.53 -14.32 9.67
CA SER A 222 -31.21 -13.19 9.02
C SER A 222 -30.86 -11.88 9.73
N ILE A 223 -31.12 -10.77 9.03
CA ILE A 223 -30.96 -9.42 9.60
C ILE A 223 -31.86 -9.19 10.82
N ASP A 224 -32.97 -9.91 10.92
CA ASP A 224 -33.86 -9.82 12.05
C ASP A 224 -33.27 -10.44 13.33
N ASP A 225 -32.31 -11.35 13.17
CA ASP A 225 -31.57 -12.00 14.26
C ASP A 225 -30.24 -11.28 14.59
N LEU A 226 -30.00 -10.08 14.01
CA LEU A 226 -28.72 -9.39 14.06
C LEU A 226 -28.20 -9.21 15.50
N SER A 227 -29.05 -8.73 16.42
CA SER A 227 -28.67 -8.49 17.81
C SER A 227 -28.28 -9.77 18.57
N GLU A 228 -28.89 -10.91 18.23
CA GLU A 228 -28.54 -12.22 18.80
C GLU A 228 -27.19 -12.70 18.24
N ILE A 229 -27.02 -12.63 16.92
CA ILE A 229 -25.76 -13.00 16.22
C ILE A 229 -24.58 -12.19 16.74
N LEU A 230 -24.74 -10.88 16.97
CA LEU A 230 -23.70 -10.02 17.50
C LEU A 230 -23.23 -10.44 18.88
N ARG A 231 -24.17 -10.86 19.74
CA ARG A 231 -23.86 -11.35 21.10
C ARG A 231 -23.26 -12.76 21.07
N GLU A 232 -23.82 -13.67 20.27
CA GLU A 232 -23.38 -15.06 20.21
C GLU A 232 -21.94 -15.17 19.63
N HIS A 233 -21.63 -14.37 18.63
CA HIS A 233 -20.36 -14.40 17.93
C HIS A 233 -19.39 -13.29 18.36
N HIS A 234 -19.73 -12.50 19.39
CA HIS A 234 -18.89 -11.39 19.92
C HIS A 234 -18.28 -10.48 18.84
N ILE A 235 -19.11 -10.06 17.91
CA ILE A 235 -18.74 -9.21 16.80
C ILE A 235 -18.36 -7.81 17.33
N GLU A 236 -17.19 -7.31 16.96
CA GLU A 236 -16.75 -5.96 17.27
C GLU A 236 -16.98 -4.97 16.11
N GLU A 237 -17.20 -5.49 14.91
CA GLU A 237 -17.38 -4.66 13.72
C GLU A 237 -18.39 -5.24 12.76
N VAL A 238 -19.32 -4.41 12.29
CA VAL A 238 -20.34 -4.75 11.29
C VAL A 238 -20.11 -3.95 10.04
N VAL A 239 -19.95 -4.61 8.91
CA VAL A 239 -19.83 -3.97 7.59
C VAL A 239 -21.11 -4.21 6.81
N ILE A 240 -21.85 -3.15 6.51
CA ILE A 240 -23.10 -3.22 5.79
C ILE A 240 -22.85 -2.99 4.30
N ALA A 241 -23.22 -3.96 3.47
CA ALA A 241 -23.29 -3.79 2.03
C ALA A 241 -24.50 -2.90 1.72
N THR A 242 -24.28 -1.64 1.37
CA THR A 242 -25.37 -0.66 1.21
C THR A 242 -26.37 -1.03 0.12
N THR A 243 -25.94 -1.75 -0.92
CA THR A 243 -26.86 -2.27 -1.95
C THR A 243 -27.69 -3.47 -1.48
N ALA A 244 -27.46 -3.99 -0.27
CA ALA A 244 -28.23 -5.07 0.31
C ALA A 244 -29.38 -4.59 1.20
N LEU A 245 -29.41 -3.32 1.59
CA LEU A 245 -30.44 -2.73 2.45
C LEU A 245 -31.12 -1.56 1.74
N HIS A 246 -32.43 -1.45 1.93
CA HIS A 246 -33.18 -0.25 1.58
C HIS A 246 -32.96 0.83 2.66
N ASP A 247 -33.08 2.10 2.28
CA ASP A 247 -32.77 3.24 3.14
C ASP A 247 -33.48 3.18 4.51
N ASP A 248 -34.76 2.81 4.55
CA ASP A 248 -35.52 2.72 5.80
C ASP A 248 -34.94 1.65 6.74
N ARG A 249 -34.61 0.48 6.20
CA ARG A 249 -34.04 -0.62 6.99
C ARG A 249 -32.60 -0.32 7.44
N LEU A 250 -31.85 0.43 6.64
CA LEU A 250 -30.52 0.90 7.03
C LEU A 250 -30.59 1.82 8.25
N VAL A 251 -31.57 2.73 8.28
CA VAL A 251 -31.79 3.63 9.43
C VAL A 251 -32.18 2.84 10.68
N GLU A 252 -33.09 1.86 10.56
CA GLU A 252 -33.49 1.00 11.68
C GLU A 252 -32.31 0.23 12.27
N VAL A 253 -31.53 -0.45 11.43
CA VAL A 253 -30.35 -1.21 11.83
C VAL A 253 -29.28 -0.29 12.47
N SER A 254 -29.12 0.92 11.93
CA SER A 254 -28.20 1.91 12.50
C SER A 254 -28.64 2.36 13.89
N GLN A 255 -29.94 2.56 14.10
CA GLN A 255 -30.50 2.96 15.40
C GLN A 255 -30.41 1.80 16.40
N GLU A 256 -30.70 0.58 15.99
CA GLU A 256 -30.59 -0.62 16.81
C GLU A 256 -29.14 -0.82 17.29
N LEU A 257 -28.16 -0.75 16.38
CA LEU A 257 -26.73 -0.89 16.71
C LEU A 257 -26.28 0.22 17.67
N ASN A 258 -26.65 1.47 17.42
CA ASN A 258 -26.24 2.59 18.27
C ASN A 258 -26.90 2.56 19.66
N SER A 259 -28.12 2.01 19.78
CA SER A 259 -28.87 2.01 21.05
C SER A 259 -28.56 0.81 21.94
N GLN A 260 -28.26 -0.34 21.35
CA GLN A 260 -28.12 -1.63 22.07
C GLN A 260 -26.69 -2.16 22.11
N HIS A 261 -25.80 -1.67 21.21
CA HIS A 261 -24.47 -2.21 20.99
C HIS A 261 -23.40 -1.12 20.81
N ASP A 262 -23.26 -0.23 21.82
CA ASP A 262 -22.26 0.85 21.82
C ASP A 262 -20.82 0.40 21.52
N ASP A 263 -20.53 -0.86 21.76
CA ASP A 263 -19.22 -1.46 21.57
C ASP A 263 -18.96 -1.98 20.14
N VAL A 264 -20.00 -2.02 19.30
CA VAL A 264 -19.92 -2.54 17.93
C VAL A 264 -19.76 -1.38 16.96
N ARG A 265 -18.70 -1.40 16.18
CA ARG A 265 -18.45 -0.38 15.16
C ARG A 265 -19.19 -0.72 13.88
N MET A 266 -20.04 0.18 13.42
CA MET A 266 -20.72 0.07 12.15
C MET A 266 -19.92 0.75 11.05
N ARG A 267 -19.74 0.08 9.92
CA ARG A 267 -19.20 0.64 8.68
C ARG A 267 -20.15 0.38 7.52
N LEU A 268 -20.30 1.37 6.69
CA LEU A 268 -21.06 1.26 5.46
C LEU A 268 -20.10 1.09 4.28
N SER A 269 -20.40 0.13 3.43
CA SER A 269 -19.79 0.09 2.10
C SER A 269 -20.37 1.19 1.23
N SER A 270 -19.61 1.64 0.25
CA SER A 270 -20.07 2.70 -0.66
C SER A 270 -21.10 2.24 -1.70
N GLY A 271 -21.40 0.95 -1.78
CA GLY A 271 -22.21 0.38 -2.87
C GLY A 271 -21.55 0.43 -4.26
N LEU A 272 -20.42 1.09 -4.35
CA LEU A 272 -19.73 1.42 -5.61
C LEU A 272 -18.41 0.64 -5.75
N TYR A 273 -18.32 -0.53 -5.13
CA TYR A 273 -17.11 -1.35 -5.04
C TYR A 273 -16.50 -1.71 -6.41
N GLU A 274 -17.32 -1.83 -7.46
CA GLU A 274 -16.84 -2.10 -8.82
C GLU A 274 -16.29 -0.86 -9.53
N VAL A 275 -16.84 0.32 -9.20
CA VAL A 275 -16.55 1.58 -9.93
C VAL A 275 -15.53 2.43 -9.17
N PHE A 276 -15.52 2.38 -7.84
CA PHE A 276 -14.77 3.31 -6.99
C PHE A 276 -13.82 2.59 -6.03
N THR A 277 -12.85 1.91 -6.56
CA THR A 277 -11.64 1.52 -5.82
C THR A 277 -10.75 2.72 -5.43
N THR A 278 -11.22 3.93 -5.68
CA THR A 278 -10.53 5.20 -5.50
C THR A 278 -10.99 5.82 -4.21
N GLY A 279 -10.17 6.13 -3.29
CA GLY A 279 -10.53 6.70 -1.99
C GLY A 279 -11.68 7.71 -2.04
N MET A 280 -12.57 7.61 -1.06
CA MET A 280 -13.64 8.57 -0.82
C MET A 280 -13.25 9.46 0.34
N ASP A 281 -13.46 10.77 0.20
CA ASP A 281 -13.44 11.69 1.32
C ASP A 281 -14.89 12.06 1.68
N VAL A 282 -15.25 11.85 2.92
CA VAL A 282 -16.53 12.33 3.45
C VAL A 282 -16.28 13.71 4.05
N THR A 283 -16.91 14.72 3.45
CA THR A 283 -16.87 16.09 3.94
C THR A 283 -18.26 16.52 4.37
N THR A 284 -18.38 17.13 5.53
CA THR A 284 -19.66 17.65 6.02
C THR A 284 -19.77 19.13 5.66
N ARG A 285 -20.79 19.50 4.89
CA ARG A 285 -21.14 20.90 4.64
C ARG A 285 -22.54 21.16 5.14
N ASN A 286 -22.69 22.14 6.04
CA ASN A 286 -23.98 22.47 6.70
C ASN A 286 -24.70 21.23 7.25
N SER A 287 -23.95 20.37 7.98
CA SER A 287 -24.45 19.11 8.55
C SER A 287 -24.89 18.04 7.54
N VAL A 288 -24.68 18.27 6.24
CA VAL A 288 -24.93 17.27 5.19
C VAL A 288 -23.61 16.53 4.87
N PRO A 289 -23.53 15.21 5.10
CA PRO A 289 -22.36 14.43 4.71
C PRO A 289 -22.33 14.29 3.17
N LEU A 290 -21.31 14.84 2.56
CA LEU A 290 -21.08 14.76 1.13
C LEU A 290 -19.89 13.81 0.87
N MET A 291 -20.12 12.79 0.06
CA MET A 291 -19.05 11.91 -0.41
C MET A 291 -18.40 12.55 -1.64
N SER A 292 -17.14 12.93 -1.52
CA SER A 292 -16.34 13.39 -2.65
C SER A 292 -15.46 12.25 -3.15
N LEU A 293 -15.56 11.97 -4.44
CA LEU A 293 -14.70 11.01 -5.10
C LEU A 293 -13.34 11.65 -5.36
N LYS A 294 -12.29 11.09 -4.79
CA LYS A 294 -10.92 11.52 -5.14
C LYS A 294 -10.68 11.20 -6.60
N ARG A 295 -10.39 12.22 -7.41
CA ARG A 295 -9.91 12.00 -8.77
C ARG A 295 -8.59 11.23 -8.68
N LEU A 296 -8.49 10.13 -9.42
CA LEU A 296 -7.26 9.36 -9.59
C LEU A 296 -6.25 10.15 -10.45
N ARG A 297 -5.78 11.25 -9.89
CA ARG A 297 -4.71 12.03 -10.51
C ARG A 297 -3.73 12.44 -9.43
N LEU A 298 -2.46 12.28 -9.74
CA LEU A 298 -1.41 12.87 -8.91
C LEU A 298 -1.61 14.39 -8.85
N SER A 299 -1.41 14.95 -7.67
CA SER A 299 -1.34 16.40 -7.51
C SER A 299 -0.14 16.97 -8.30
N ARG A 300 -0.11 18.27 -8.50
CA ARG A 300 1.03 18.92 -9.19
C ARG A 300 2.35 18.69 -8.45
N ILE A 301 2.31 18.72 -7.12
CA ILE A 301 3.49 18.50 -6.27
C ILE A 301 3.96 17.04 -6.38
N GLU A 302 3.05 16.08 -6.29
CA GLU A 302 3.38 14.65 -6.44
C GLU A 302 3.96 14.36 -7.83
N THR A 303 3.40 14.96 -8.87
CA THR A 303 3.91 14.82 -10.24
C THR A 303 5.31 15.41 -10.37
N LEU A 304 5.57 16.57 -9.76
CA LEU A 304 6.88 17.21 -9.74
C LEU A 304 7.90 16.34 -9.00
N LEU A 305 7.58 15.90 -7.79
CA LEU A 305 8.45 15.06 -6.96
C LEU A 305 8.76 13.72 -7.64
N LYS A 306 7.75 13.11 -8.26
CA LYS A 306 7.92 11.89 -9.05
C LYS A 306 8.86 12.09 -10.22
N THR A 307 8.65 13.15 -10.98
CA THR A 307 9.50 13.47 -12.15
C THR A 307 10.93 13.78 -11.71
N ALA A 308 11.10 14.53 -10.61
CA ALA A 308 12.42 14.81 -10.04
C ALA A 308 13.13 13.54 -9.60
N LEU A 309 12.43 12.61 -8.92
CA LEU A 309 12.97 11.31 -8.53
C LEU A 309 13.40 10.49 -9.75
N ASP A 310 12.52 10.37 -10.75
CA ASP A 310 12.80 9.63 -11.99
C ASP A 310 14.06 10.16 -12.68
N TYR A 311 14.15 11.47 -12.86
CA TYR A 311 15.29 12.09 -13.57
C TYR A 311 16.58 12.01 -12.74
N THR A 312 16.52 12.24 -11.44
CA THR A 312 17.70 12.14 -10.56
C THR A 312 18.29 10.73 -10.61
N LEU A 313 17.43 9.70 -10.49
CA LEU A 313 17.91 8.31 -10.52
C LEU A 313 18.50 7.92 -11.88
N ILE A 314 17.89 8.36 -12.98
CA ILE A 314 18.41 8.08 -14.33
C ILE A 314 19.74 8.80 -14.53
N LEU A 315 19.85 10.07 -14.17
CA LEU A 315 21.08 10.85 -14.33
C LEU A 315 22.24 10.28 -13.51
N LEU A 316 21.97 9.85 -12.28
CA LEU A 316 22.97 9.18 -11.43
C LEU A 316 23.40 7.82 -12.00
N ALA A 317 22.49 7.07 -12.62
CA ALA A 317 22.81 5.79 -13.23
C ALA A 317 23.46 5.92 -14.64
N LEU A 318 23.33 7.07 -15.30
CA LEU A 318 23.74 7.28 -16.68
C LEU A 318 25.20 6.92 -16.97
N PRO A 319 26.19 7.25 -16.12
CA PRO A 319 27.60 6.88 -16.36
C PRO A 319 27.81 5.37 -16.46
N VAL A 320 27.03 4.56 -15.74
CA VAL A 320 27.08 3.10 -15.77
C VAL A 320 26.22 2.55 -16.91
N LEU A 321 25.09 3.15 -17.17
CA LEU A 321 24.15 2.69 -18.20
C LEU A 321 24.67 2.91 -19.62
N LEU A 322 25.37 4.03 -19.90
CA LEU A 322 25.88 4.32 -21.26
C LEU A 322 26.82 3.25 -21.80
N PRO A 323 27.84 2.78 -21.09
CA PRO A 323 28.69 1.69 -21.58
C PRO A 323 27.91 0.39 -21.74
N ILE A 324 26.96 0.06 -20.84
CA ILE A 324 26.10 -1.10 -20.96
C ILE A 324 25.24 -1.02 -22.23
N PHE A 325 24.65 0.13 -22.52
CA PHE A 325 23.88 0.37 -23.76
C PHE A 325 24.75 0.15 -24.99
N ALA A 326 25.96 0.67 -24.99
CA ALA A 326 26.89 0.52 -26.13
C ALA A 326 27.24 -0.95 -26.39
N VAL A 327 27.54 -1.70 -25.32
CA VAL A 327 27.84 -3.14 -25.42
C VAL A 327 26.64 -3.92 -25.93
N ILE A 328 25.43 -3.69 -25.36
CA ILE A 328 24.23 -4.38 -25.81
C ILE A 328 23.90 -4.01 -27.26
N ALA A 329 24.01 -2.74 -27.64
CA ALA A 329 23.78 -2.29 -29.02
C ALA A 329 24.71 -3.00 -30.01
N LEU A 330 25.99 -3.14 -29.66
CA LEU A 330 26.98 -3.88 -30.46
C LEU A 330 26.61 -5.34 -30.56
N LEU A 331 26.29 -6.00 -29.46
CA LEU A 331 25.91 -7.43 -29.45
C LEU A 331 24.65 -7.70 -30.31
N VAL A 332 23.61 -6.83 -30.19
CA VAL A 332 22.40 -6.95 -31.03
C VAL A 332 22.70 -6.75 -32.50
N LYS A 333 23.65 -5.87 -32.86
CA LYS A 333 24.03 -5.62 -34.24
C LYS A 333 24.85 -6.73 -34.84
N LEU A 334 25.70 -7.40 -34.01
CA LEU A 334 26.50 -8.55 -34.44
C LEU A 334 25.68 -9.84 -34.56
N ASP A 335 24.64 -9.99 -33.67
CA ASP A 335 23.81 -11.21 -33.64
C ASP A 335 22.87 -11.36 -34.86
N SER A 336 22.37 -10.21 -35.38
CA SER A 336 21.49 -10.21 -36.56
C SER A 336 21.51 -8.89 -37.32
N PRO A 337 21.35 -8.91 -38.68
CA PRO A 337 21.27 -7.66 -39.47
C PRO A 337 19.99 -6.87 -39.13
N GLY A 338 20.10 -5.53 -39.16
CA GLY A 338 18.96 -4.62 -38.96
C GLY A 338 19.15 -3.55 -37.87
N PRO A 339 18.10 -2.83 -37.48
CA PRO A 339 18.17 -1.77 -36.49
C PRO A 339 18.38 -2.34 -35.08
N VAL A 340 19.09 -1.59 -34.22
CA VAL A 340 19.35 -1.97 -32.82
C VAL A 340 18.09 -1.89 -31.97
N PHE A 341 17.27 -0.86 -32.21
CA PHE A 341 16.04 -0.60 -31.46
C PHE A 341 14.81 -1.11 -32.18
N HIS A 342 13.89 -1.63 -31.42
CA HIS A 342 12.51 -1.92 -31.81
C HIS A 342 11.58 -0.93 -31.15
N ARG A 343 10.55 -0.48 -31.87
CA ARG A 343 9.52 0.46 -31.38
C ARG A 343 8.20 -0.30 -31.24
N ARG A 344 7.60 -0.24 -30.06
CA ARG A 344 6.27 -0.80 -29.84
C ARG A 344 5.29 0.31 -29.55
N ARG A 345 4.21 0.39 -30.33
CA ARG A 345 3.15 1.37 -30.12
C ARG A 345 2.35 1.00 -28.86
N VAL A 346 2.27 1.92 -27.89
CA VAL A 346 1.62 1.73 -26.60
C VAL A 346 0.83 2.96 -26.18
N MET A 347 -0.09 2.76 -25.23
CA MET A 347 -0.91 3.84 -24.66
C MET A 347 -0.19 4.51 -23.51
N GLY A 348 -0.18 5.81 -23.48
CA GLY A 348 0.36 6.64 -22.42
C GLY A 348 -0.73 7.40 -21.66
N MET A 349 -0.29 8.32 -20.80
CA MET A 349 -1.18 9.16 -20.01
C MET A 349 -2.17 9.92 -20.89
N SER A 350 -3.43 10.02 -20.44
CA SER A 350 -4.54 10.66 -21.16
C SER A 350 -4.85 10.04 -22.53
N GLY A 351 -4.49 8.77 -22.74
CA GLY A 351 -4.78 8.06 -23.99
C GLY A 351 -3.85 8.42 -25.16
N ARG A 352 -2.80 9.20 -24.94
CA ARG A 352 -1.82 9.56 -25.98
C ARG A 352 -0.92 8.38 -26.28
N ALA A 353 -0.98 7.86 -27.49
CA ALA A 353 -0.12 6.77 -27.91
C ALA A 353 1.31 7.25 -28.19
N PHE A 354 2.30 6.49 -27.78
CA PHE A 354 3.73 6.74 -28.03
C PHE A 354 4.47 5.45 -28.40
N ASP A 355 5.70 5.57 -28.88
CA ASP A 355 6.53 4.44 -29.23
C ASP A 355 7.48 4.11 -28.05
N ALA A 356 7.24 2.98 -27.38
CA ALA A 356 8.14 2.47 -26.37
C ALA A 356 9.37 1.82 -27.03
N PHE A 357 10.56 2.27 -26.62
CA PHE A 357 11.82 1.77 -27.17
C PHE A 357 12.25 0.49 -26.46
N LYS A 358 12.71 -0.49 -27.24
CA LYS A 358 13.34 -1.73 -26.75
C LYS A 358 14.54 -2.08 -27.59
N PHE A 359 15.48 -2.84 -27.03
CA PHE A 359 16.46 -3.51 -27.87
C PHE A 359 15.76 -4.60 -28.71
N ARG A 360 16.19 -4.75 -29.96
CA ARG A 360 15.66 -5.80 -30.83
C ARG A 360 16.10 -7.17 -30.32
N THR A 361 15.13 -8.03 -30.07
CA THR A 361 15.32 -9.40 -29.57
C THR A 361 14.87 -10.45 -30.56
N MET A 362 14.33 -10.04 -31.71
CA MET A 362 13.82 -10.91 -32.75
C MET A 362 14.44 -10.55 -34.09
N TYR A 363 14.51 -11.54 -35.00
CA TYR A 363 14.89 -11.32 -36.39
C TYR A 363 13.92 -10.35 -37.09
N VAL A 364 14.43 -9.54 -38.03
CA VAL A 364 13.61 -8.59 -38.79
C VAL A 364 12.54 -9.29 -39.63
N ASN A 365 12.87 -10.46 -40.17
CA ASN A 365 11.96 -11.33 -40.93
C ASN A 365 11.16 -12.30 -40.05
N GLY A 366 10.96 -12.01 -38.76
CA GLY A 366 10.30 -12.87 -37.79
C GLY A 366 8.91 -13.36 -38.24
N ASN A 367 8.14 -12.55 -38.95
CA ASN A 367 6.83 -12.96 -39.46
C ASN A 367 6.97 -14.06 -40.53
N ALA A 368 7.93 -13.92 -41.45
CA ALA A 368 8.21 -14.95 -42.46
C ALA A 368 8.68 -16.28 -41.83
N ILE A 369 9.48 -16.20 -40.76
CA ILE A 369 9.87 -17.39 -39.98
C ILE A 369 8.63 -18.06 -39.35
N LEU A 370 7.70 -17.30 -38.80
CA LEU A 370 6.50 -17.84 -38.18
C LEU A 370 5.53 -18.46 -39.22
N GLU A 371 5.49 -17.93 -40.43
CA GLU A 371 4.69 -18.50 -41.54
C GLU A 371 5.16 -19.88 -41.96
N GLN A 372 6.45 -20.15 -41.79
CA GLN A 372 7.03 -21.52 -42.05
C GLN A 372 6.62 -22.51 -40.93
N HIS A 373 6.03 -22.06 -39.82
CA HIS A 373 5.62 -22.89 -38.68
C HIS A 373 4.13 -22.73 -38.37
N PRO A 374 3.19 -23.29 -39.13
CA PRO A 374 1.75 -23.08 -38.96
C PRO A 374 1.22 -23.44 -37.56
N LYS A 375 1.77 -24.50 -36.96
CA LYS A 375 1.39 -24.93 -35.58
C LYS A 375 1.71 -23.85 -34.54
N LEU A 376 2.92 -23.27 -34.62
CA LEU A 376 3.32 -22.18 -33.71
C LEU A 376 2.52 -20.90 -33.96
N LYS A 377 2.13 -20.65 -35.20
CA LYS A 377 1.25 -19.50 -35.52
C LYS A 377 -0.12 -19.64 -34.87
N MET A 378 -0.71 -20.85 -34.89
CA MET A 378 -1.99 -21.15 -34.21
C MET A 378 -1.83 -21.06 -32.67
N GLU A 379 -0.74 -21.57 -32.11
CA GLU A 379 -0.44 -21.48 -30.68
C GLU A 379 -0.27 -20.01 -30.23
N LEU A 380 0.42 -19.20 -31.02
CA LEU A 380 0.59 -17.78 -30.77
C LEU A 380 -0.77 -17.03 -30.79
N ALA A 381 -1.64 -17.37 -31.74
CA ALA A 381 -2.97 -16.77 -31.84
C ALA A 381 -3.84 -17.11 -30.62
N LYS A 382 -3.70 -18.32 -30.06
CA LYS A 382 -4.46 -18.78 -28.89
C LYS A 382 -3.91 -18.25 -27.57
N ASN A 383 -2.59 -18.32 -27.39
CA ASN A 383 -1.94 -18.08 -26.09
C ASN A 383 -1.24 -16.72 -26.01
N HIS A 384 -1.18 -15.95 -27.10
CA HIS A 384 -0.45 -14.69 -27.25
C HIS A 384 1.05 -14.76 -26.92
N LYS A 385 1.58 -15.96 -26.62
CA LYS A 385 2.99 -16.24 -26.31
C LYS A 385 3.37 -17.64 -26.75
N LEU A 386 4.64 -17.82 -27.13
CA LEU A 386 5.24 -19.12 -27.43
C LEU A 386 6.31 -19.44 -26.38
N LYS A 387 6.38 -20.70 -25.92
CA LYS A 387 7.46 -21.16 -25.02
C LYS A 387 8.81 -21.20 -25.73
N HIS A 388 8.82 -21.64 -26.98
CA HIS A 388 9.99 -21.66 -27.84
C HIS A 388 9.66 -20.90 -29.13
N ASP A 389 10.01 -19.62 -29.14
CA ASP A 389 9.74 -18.74 -30.28
C ASP A 389 10.96 -18.69 -31.22
N PRO A 390 10.87 -19.27 -32.43
CA PRO A 390 11.99 -19.34 -33.37
C PRO A 390 12.42 -17.97 -33.91
N ARG A 391 11.63 -16.94 -33.67
CA ARG A 391 11.94 -15.58 -34.09
C ARG A 391 12.97 -14.91 -33.18
N ILE A 392 13.20 -15.44 -31.97
CA ILE A 392 14.09 -14.85 -30.98
C ILE A 392 15.55 -15.16 -31.35
N THR A 393 16.40 -14.13 -31.38
CA THR A 393 17.83 -14.27 -31.61
C THR A 393 18.55 -14.78 -30.35
N ARG A 394 19.82 -15.25 -30.48
CA ARG A 394 20.59 -15.77 -29.33
C ARG A 394 20.80 -14.69 -28.25
N VAL A 395 21.26 -13.51 -28.67
CA VAL A 395 21.39 -12.35 -27.77
C VAL A 395 20.04 -11.92 -27.27
N GLY A 396 19.01 -11.94 -28.13
CA GLY A 396 17.64 -11.62 -27.76
C GLY A 396 17.08 -12.49 -26.64
N ALA A 397 17.38 -13.76 -26.60
CA ALA A 397 16.99 -14.69 -25.55
C ALA A 397 17.62 -14.30 -24.18
N LEU A 398 18.90 -13.91 -24.17
CA LEU A 398 19.59 -13.44 -22.99
C LEU A 398 18.99 -12.12 -22.48
N LEU A 399 18.78 -11.16 -23.38
CA LEU A 399 18.20 -9.85 -23.04
C LEU A 399 16.81 -9.98 -22.43
N ARG A 400 15.94 -10.84 -22.97
CA ARG A 400 14.59 -11.11 -22.44
C ARG A 400 14.65 -11.75 -21.06
N ARG A 401 15.53 -12.75 -20.87
CA ARG A 401 15.69 -13.41 -19.57
C ARG A 401 16.14 -12.44 -18.46
N THR A 402 16.97 -11.47 -18.81
CA THR A 402 17.50 -10.46 -17.88
C THR A 402 16.68 -9.18 -17.86
N SER A 403 15.65 -9.05 -18.71
CA SER A 403 14.85 -7.82 -18.91
C SER A 403 15.67 -6.60 -19.37
N LEU A 404 16.89 -6.83 -19.86
CA LEU A 404 17.76 -5.76 -20.39
C LEU A 404 17.27 -5.21 -21.73
N ASP A 405 16.38 -5.94 -22.42
CA ASP A 405 15.73 -5.47 -23.65
C ASP A 405 14.86 -4.24 -23.42
N GLU A 406 14.39 -4.01 -22.18
CA GLU A 406 13.54 -2.88 -21.83
C GLU A 406 14.32 -1.61 -21.42
N LEU A 407 15.64 -1.69 -21.23
CA LEU A 407 16.46 -0.52 -20.83
C LEU A 407 16.28 0.71 -21.74
N PRO A 408 16.11 0.63 -23.07
CA PRO A 408 15.87 1.80 -23.90
C PRO A 408 14.62 2.60 -23.55
N GLN A 409 13.67 2.05 -22.76
CA GLN A 409 12.52 2.78 -22.26
C GLN A 409 12.90 3.91 -21.29
N LEU A 410 14.12 3.89 -20.72
CA LEU A 410 14.65 5.02 -19.97
C LEU A 410 14.67 6.31 -20.80
N LEU A 411 14.82 6.23 -22.12
CA LEU A 411 14.67 7.36 -23.01
C LEU A 411 13.22 7.88 -23.04
N ASN A 412 12.23 6.97 -22.97
CA ASN A 412 10.81 7.38 -22.87
C ASN A 412 10.52 8.06 -21.51
N VAL A 413 11.22 7.67 -20.43
CA VAL A 413 11.12 8.37 -19.14
C VAL A 413 11.69 9.78 -19.25
N LEU A 414 12.86 9.96 -19.84
CA LEU A 414 13.48 11.28 -20.06
C LEU A 414 12.64 12.17 -20.99
N LEU A 415 11.98 11.57 -21.98
CA LEU A 415 11.01 12.27 -22.84
C LEU A 415 9.68 12.58 -22.14
N GLY A 416 9.52 12.19 -20.88
CA GLY A 416 8.31 12.45 -20.09
C GLY A 416 7.10 11.59 -20.48
N GLN A 417 7.26 10.58 -21.33
CA GLN A 417 6.20 9.68 -21.79
C GLN A 417 5.92 8.55 -20.81
N MET A 418 6.93 8.15 -20.04
CA MET A 418 6.91 7.09 -19.01
C MET A 418 7.45 7.62 -17.68
N SER A 419 7.40 6.76 -16.66
CA SER A 419 8.05 6.91 -15.36
C SER A 419 8.82 5.63 -15.04
N LEU A 420 9.75 5.68 -14.09
CA LEU A 420 10.42 4.47 -13.59
C LEU A 420 9.43 3.50 -12.96
N VAL A 421 8.48 4.02 -12.17
CA VAL A 421 7.44 3.22 -11.52
C VAL A 421 6.06 3.66 -12.00
N GLY A 422 5.20 2.69 -12.30
CA GLY A 422 3.83 2.97 -12.75
C GLY A 422 3.11 1.71 -13.18
N PRO A 423 1.84 1.82 -13.57
CA PRO A 423 1.12 0.75 -14.23
C PRO A 423 1.86 0.31 -15.50
N ARG A 424 1.74 -0.96 -15.85
CA ARG A 424 2.38 -1.44 -17.09
C ARG A 424 1.77 -0.75 -18.31
N MET A 425 2.63 -0.40 -19.25
CA MET A 425 2.19 0.06 -20.57
C MET A 425 1.39 -1.02 -21.29
N ILE A 426 0.28 -0.64 -21.89
CA ILE A 426 -0.60 -1.51 -22.67
C ILE A 426 -0.63 -1.10 -24.14
N SER A 427 -0.83 -2.08 -25.01
CA SER A 427 -1.12 -1.79 -26.43
C SER A 427 -2.56 -1.29 -26.59
N PRO A 428 -2.89 -0.59 -27.70
CA PRO A 428 -4.27 -0.19 -27.98
C PRO A 428 -5.25 -1.38 -27.97
N SER A 429 -4.83 -2.56 -28.39
CA SER A 429 -5.64 -3.79 -28.40
C SER A 429 -5.87 -4.38 -26.99
N GLU A 430 -4.96 -4.14 -26.05
CA GLU A 430 -5.10 -4.58 -24.65
C GLU A 430 -5.98 -3.64 -23.84
N HIS A 431 -6.23 -2.43 -24.31
CA HIS A 431 -6.97 -1.40 -23.56
C HIS A 431 -8.39 -1.85 -23.17
N ASP A 432 -9.08 -2.57 -24.05
CA ASP A 432 -10.45 -3.01 -23.78
C ASP A 432 -10.52 -4.17 -22.77
N LEU A 433 -9.42 -4.91 -22.59
CA LEU A 433 -9.32 -5.96 -21.57
C LEU A 433 -9.35 -5.41 -20.13
N TYR A 434 -9.03 -4.12 -19.92
CA TYR A 434 -9.16 -3.45 -18.64
C TYR A 434 -10.61 -3.10 -18.28
N GLY A 435 -11.56 -3.34 -19.18
CA GLY A 435 -12.98 -3.10 -18.94
C GLY A 435 -13.25 -1.68 -18.44
N ARG A 436 -13.99 -1.56 -17.35
CA ARG A 436 -14.33 -0.25 -16.75
C ARG A 436 -13.13 0.50 -16.15
N MET A 437 -12.05 -0.22 -15.80
CA MET A 437 -10.84 0.38 -15.20
C MET A 437 -9.91 1.07 -16.21
N LYS A 438 -10.16 0.91 -17.51
CA LYS A 438 -9.31 1.44 -18.58
C LYS A 438 -9.04 2.95 -18.50
N PHE A 439 -10.01 3.72 -18.06
CA PHE A 439 -9.87 5.18 -17.93
C PHE A 439 -8.95 5.55 -16.75
N ASN A 440 -8.98 4.77 -15.69
CA ASN A 440 -8.15 5.00 -14.50
C ASN A 440 -6.68 4.73 -14.79
N LEU A 441 -6.39 3.70 -15.59
CA LEU A 441 -5.03 3.35 -16.00
C LEU A 441 -4.34 4.52 -16.73
N LEU A 442 -5.09 5.24 -17.55
CA LEU A 442 -4.58 6.35 -18.37
C LEU A 442 -4.45 7.69 -17.61
N THR A 443 -4.73 7.72 -16.31
CA THR A 443 -4.59 8.94 -15.50
C THR A 443 -3.17 9.23 -15.05
N VAL A 444 -2.28 8.25 -15.14
CA VAL A 444 -0.87 8.33 -14.77
C VAL A 444 0.02 7.86 -15.91
N LYS A 445 1.31 8.23 -15.86
CA LYS A 445 2.30 7.71 -16.81
C LYS A 445 2.53 6.22 -16.59
N PRO A 446 2.64 5.41 -17.66
CA PRO A 446 3.04 4.01 -17.54
C PRO A 446 4.47 3.90 -16.98
N GLY A 447 4.73 2.84 -16.23
CA GLY A 447 6.03 2.59 -15.60
C GLY A 447 6.89 1.59 -16.37
N LEU A 448 8.22 1.71 -16.17
CA LEU A 448 9.18 0.67 -16.55
C LEU A 448 9.02 -0.56 -15.63
N THR A 449 8.82 -0.32 -14.34
CA THR A 449 8.41 -1.32 -13.35
C THR A 449 7.12 -0.90 -12.65
N GLY A 450 6.45 -1.82 -11.96
CA GLY A 450 5.19 -1.52 -11.29
C GLY A 450 4.82 -2.57 -10.25
N MET A 451 3.76 -2.31 -9.49
CA MET A 451 3.34 -3.12 -8.36
C MET A 451 3.17 -4.60 -8.73
N TRP A 452 2.44 -4.94 -9.79
CA TRP A 452 2.22 -6.33 -10.17
C TRP A 452 3.50 -6.99 -10.71
N GLN A 453 4.40 -6.24 -11.36
CA GLN A 453 5.66 -6.75 -11.89
C GLN A 453 6.60 -7.22 -10.78
N VAL A 454 6.47 -6.67 -9.58
CA VAL A 454 7.26 -7.06 -8.41
C VAL A 454 6.54 -8.03 -7.47
N SER A 455 5.19 -8.15 -7.57
CA SER A 455 4.37 -8.97 -6.68
C SER A 455 4.19 -10.43 -7.11
N GLY A 456 4.34 -10.75 -8.39
CA GLY A 456 4.13 -12.14 -8.89
C GLY A 456 4.38 -12.32 -10.38
N ARG A 457 4.58 -11.21 -11.13
CA ARG A 457 4.88 -11.22 -12.58
C ARG A 457 3.93 -12.09 -13.41
N SER A 458 4.49 -13.14 -14.06
CA SER A 458 3.74 -14.02 -14.98
C SER A 458 2.74 -14.93 -14.27
N ASP A 459 2.90 -15.18 -12.97
CA ASP A 459 2.08 -16.11 -12.19
C ASP A 459 0.71 -15.52 -11.81
N LEU A 460 0.53 -14.20 -12.01
CA LEU A 460 -0.72 -13.50 -11.74
C LEU A 460 -1.68 -13.58 -12.92
N SER A 461 -2.96 -13.80 -12.62
CA SER A 461 -4.05 -13.65 -13.59
C SER A 461 -4.12 -12.21 -14.11
N TYR A 462 -4.79 -12.03 -15.26
CA TYR A 462 -4.94 -10.69 -15.85
C TYR A 462 -5.70 -9.74 -14.91
N GLU A 463 -6.75 -10.24 -14.26
CA GLU A 463 -7.56 -9.48 -13.30
C GLU A 463 -6.76 -9.04 -12.07
N GLU A 464 -5.90 -9.92 -11.55
CA GLU A 464 -5.00 -9.58 -10.44
C GLU A 464 -4.00 -8.49 -10.82
N ARG A 465 -3.47 -8.50 -12.05
CA ARG A 465 -2.59 -7.43 -12.56
C ARG A 465 -3.31 -6.11 -12.61
N VAL A 466 -4.53 -6.08 -13.18
CA VAL A 466 -5.37 -4.88 -13.22
C VAL A 466 -5.63 -4.37 -11.81
N ARG A 467 -5.96 -5.28 -10.87
CA ARG A 467 -6.20 -4.91 -9.47
C ARG A 467 -4.97 -4.28 -8.81
N LEU A 468 -3.79 -4.85 -9.02
CA LEU A 468 -2.55 -4.32 -8.46
C LEU A 468 -2.16 -2.97 -9.07
N ASP A 469 -2.38 -2.77 -10.36
CA ASP A 469 -2.20 -1.47 -11.00
C ASP A 469 -3.16 -0.42 -10.42
N MET A 470 -4.42 -0.78 -10.16
CA MET A 470 -5.39 0.12 -9.51
C MET A 470 -5.00 0.42 -8.06
N VAL A 471 -4.50 -0.57 -7.30
CA VAL A 471 -3.99 -0.36 -5.94
C VAL A 471 -2.81 0.62 -5.93
N TYR A 472 -1.90 0.52 -6.89
CA TYR A 472 -0.79 1.46 -7.02
C TYR A 472 -1.28 2.88 -7.30
N ILE A 473 -2.17 3.06 -8.30
CA ILE A 473 -2.69 4.39 -8.67
C ILE A 473 -3.46 5.03 -7.51
N ARG A 474 -4.24 4.22 -6.78
CA ARG A 474 -5.05 4.66 -5.64
C ARG A 474 -4.22 5.11 -4.44
N ASN A 475 -3.18 4.34 -4.13
CA ASN A 475 -2.34 4.53 -2.94
C ASN A 475 -0.98 5.10 -3.31
N TYR A 476 -0.92 5.90 -4.38
CA TYR A 476 0.33 6.50 -4.82
C TYR A 476 0.98 7.32 -3.70
N SER A 477 2.26 7.09 -3.52
CA SER A 477 3.16 7.96 -2.77
C SER A 477 4.58 7.80 -3.30
N ILE A 478 5.40 8.81 -3.15
CA ILE A 478 6.82 8.73 -3.52
C ILE A 478 7.55 7.60 -2.77
N TRP A 479 7.08 7.29 -1.55
CA TRP A 479 7.58 6.18 -0.76
C TRP A 479 7.26 4.82 -1.39
N THR A 480 6.08 4.68 -2.00
CA THR A 480 5.70 3.47 -2.76
C THR A 480 6.63 3.27 -3.95
N ASP A 481 6.99 4.34 -4.66
CA ASP A 481 7.95 4.27 -5.76
C ASP A 481 9.33 3.81 -5.27
N ILE A 482 9.83 4.39 -4.19
CA ILE A 482 11.10 4.00 -3.57
C ILE A 482 11.06 2.52 -3.14
N GLN A 483 9.97 2.07 -2.52
CA GLN A 483 9.82 0.67 -2.12
C GLN A 483 9.84 -0.29 -3.31
N ILE A 484 9.13 0.04 -4.38
CA ILE A 484 9.11 -0.78 -5.60
C ILE A 484 10.50 -0.83 -6.23
N LEU A 485 11.18 0.31 -6.38
CA LEU A 485 12.49 0.38 -7.02
C LEU A 485 13.57 -0.37 -6.24
N PHE A 486 13.75 -0.08 -4.96
CA PHE A 486 14.90 -0.56 -4.20
C PHE A 486 14.65 -1.87 -3.45
N PHE A 487 13.45 -2.06 -2.91
CA PHE A 487 13.18 -3.22 -2.04
C PHE A 487 12.46 -4.37 -2.72
N GLN A 488 11.82 -4.13 -3.86
CA GLN A 488 11.02 -5.15 -4.54
C GLN A 488 11.56 -5.51 -5.92
N THR A 489 12.03 -4.53 -6.72
CA THR A 489 12.55 -4.79 -8.07
C THR A 489 13.85 -5.59 -8.03
N ILE A 490 14.79 -5.23 -7.16
CA ILE A 490 16.08 -5.95 -7.03
C ILE A 490 15.85 -7.43 -6.68
N PRO A 491 15.10 -7.79 -5.62
CA PRO A 491 14.80 -9.19 -5.31
C PRO A 491 14.01 -9.90 -6.41
N ALA A 492 13.12 -9.21 -7.12
CA ALA A 492 12.33 -9.80 -8.19
C ALA A 492 13.18 -10.16 -9.41
N VAL A 493 14.19 -9.35 -9.73
CA VAL A 493 15.15 -9.61 -10.82
C VAL A 493 16.14 -10.71 -10.44
N THR A 494 16.70 -10.66 -9.23
CA THR A 494 17.73 -11.62 -8.77
C THR A 494 17.19 -13.04 -8.56
N LYS A 495 15.93 -13.19 -8.12
CA LYS A 495 15.29 -14.51 -7.92
C LYS A 495 14.80 -15.17 -9.19
N GLY A 496 14.88 -14.50 -10.36
CA GLY A 496 14.54 -15.07 -11.67
C GLY A 496 13.10 -15.57 -11.84
N ARG A 497 12.19 -15.29 -10.89
CA ARG A 497 10.79 -15.73 -10.96
C ARG A 497 10.05 -14.98 -12.06
N GLY A 498 9.52 -15.73 -13.03
CA GLY A 498 8.62 -15.19 -14.07
C GLY A 498 9.31 -14.47 -15.24
N ALA A 499 10.60 -14.67 -15.48
CA ALA A 499 11.26 -14.31 -16.74
C ALA A 499 11.06 -15.46 -17.73
N TYR A 500 10.19 -15.26 -18.73
CA TYR A 500 10.04 -16.12 -19.91
C TYR A 500 10.24 -15.26 -21.15
#